data_f6220b7bb8bd2cf0b63453f5b84e37e6
#
_entry.id   f6220b7bb8bd2cf0b63453f5b84e37e6
#
_cell.length_a   1.000
_cell.length_b   1.000
_cell.length_c   1.000
_cell.angle_alpha   90.00
_cell.angle_beta   90.00
_cell.angle_gamma   90.00
#
_symmetry.space_group_name_H-M   'P 1'
#
loop_
_entity.id
_entity.type
_entity.pdbx_description
1 polymer ?
#
loop_
_entity_poly.entity_id
_entity_poly.type
_entity_poly.pdbx_seq_one_letter_code
_entity_poly.pdbx_strand_id
1 'polypeptide(L)'
;LLDTIRLEFPNKDSHVWNWKSNDENSIKYMCQDKNLVKSLPNISTLIDYLNSDYFCNVLSSMFKIPNLVSDKELAGGGLHMIGNGGFLKVHADFNQADTMPDYHRRLNLILYLSDIWHVGFNGNLELWDTNLTEAKVSIEPIANRMVCFNTQPDGDVIAYHGHPKPVKVPNGVYRKSIALYYYTKEKPNNILSDKHGTLYMDVL
;
A
#
# COMPACT_ATOMS: atom_id res chain seq x y z
N LEU A 1 8.43 -20.27 -3.52
CA LEU A 1 7.50 -19.24 -3.97
C LEU A 1 7.99 -17.83 -3.61
N LEU A 2 8.28 -17.52 -2.34
CA LEU A 2 8.73 -16.17 -1.93
C LEU A 2 10.03 -15.76 -2.64
N ASP A 3 11.04 -16.64 -2.67
CA ASP A 3 12.31 -16.33 -3.32
C ASP A 3 12.13 -16.13 -4.83
N THR A 4 11.27 -16.90 -5.47
CA THR A 4 10.93 -16.73 -6.90
C THR A 4 10.31 -15.35 -7.16
N ILE A 5 9.38 -14.91 -6.30
CA ILE A 5 8.73 -13.60 -6.39
C ILE A 5 9.74 -12.47 -6.15
N ARG A 6 10.65 -12.63 -5.17
CA ARG A 6 11.70 -11.64 -4.87
C ARG A 6 12.70 -11.49 -6.01
N LEU A 7 13.09 -12.59 -6.64
CA LEU A 7 13.99 -12.60 -7.80
C LEU A 7 13.35 -11.97 -9.05
N GLU A 8 12.03 -12.13 -9.21
CA GLU A 8 11.27 -11.52 -10.30
C GLU A 8 10.98 -10.03 -10.08
N PHE A 9 11.09 -9.54 -8.85
CA PHE A 9 10.77 -8.14 -8.53
C PHE A 9 11.68 -7.19 -9.34
N PRO A 10 11.09 -6.21 -10.08
CA PRO A 10 11.83 -5.39 -11.03
C PRO A 10 12.96 -4.61 -10.37
N ASN A 11 14.11 -4.52 -11.04
CA ASN A 11 15.19 -3.63 -10.65
C ASN A 11 14.83 -2.16 -10.95
N LYS A 12 15.67 -1.23 -10.47
CA LYS A 12 15.45 0.22 -10.59
C LYS A 12 15.29 0.69 -12.04
N ASP A 13 16.00 0.07 -12.97
CA ASP A 13 16.06 0.49 -14.37
C ASP A 13 15.02 -0.22 -15.26
N SER A 14 14.15 -1.02 -14.65
CA SER A 14 13.10 -1.75 -15.37
C SER A 14 12.07 -0.78 -15.99
N HIS A 15 11.62 -1.12 -17.19
CA HIS A 15 10.59 -0.39 -17.91
C HIS A 15 9.18 -0.49 -17.29
N VAL A 16 8.98 -1.40 -16.34
CA VAL A 16 7.67 -1.56 -15.67
C VAL A 16 7.31 -0.39 -14.73
N TRP A 17 8.29 0.42 -14.34
CA TRP A 17 8.03 1.58 -13.48
C TRP A 17 7.35 2.70 -14.28
N ASN A 18 6.04 2.61 -14.40
CA ASN A 18 5.22 3.55 -15.15
C ASN A 18 4.88 4.85 -14.39
N TRP A 19 5.21 4.92 -13.10
CA TRP A 19 5.01 6.11 -12.28
C TRP A 19 6.17 6.33 -11.30
N LYS A 20 6.54 7.60 -11.10
CA LYS A 20 7.56 8.03 -10.14
C LYS A 20 7.10 9.31 -9.47
N SER A 21 7.18 9.38 -8.15
CA SER A 21 7.11 10.64 -7.42
C SER A 21 8.51 11.08 -6.96
N ASN A 22 8.71 12.37 -6.98
CA ASN A 22 9.87 13.05 -6.42
C ASN A 22 9.43 14.48 -6.04
N ASP A 23 8.55 14.54 -5.07
CA ASP A 23 7.92 15.78 -4.62
C ASP A 23 7.94 15.87 -3.07
N GLU A 24 7.31 16.90 -2.53
CA GLU A 24 7.27 17.15 -1.09
C GLU A 24 6.46 16.11 -0.28
N ASN A 25 5.67 15.28 -0.94
CA ASN A 25 4.82 14.28 -0.30
C ASN A 25 5.39 12.88 -0.34
N SER A 26 6.14 12.55 -1.42
CA SER A 26 6.74 11.22 -1.56
C SER A 26 7.90 11.17 -2.55
N ILE A 27 8.81 10.22 -2.30
CA ILE A 27 9.86 9.84 -3.26
C ILE A 27 9.81 8.31 -3.41
N LYS A 28 9.27 7.83 -4.52
CA LYS A 28 9.09 6.39 -4.78
C LYS A 28 8.88 6.05 -6.26
N TYR A 29 9.08 4.78 -6.59
CA TYR A 29 8.72 4.18 -7.88
C TYR A 29 7.48 3.31 -7.69
N MET A 30 6.58 3.32 -8.69
CA MET A 30 5.38 2.47 -8.70
C MET A 30 5.18 1.83 -10.07
N CYS A 31 4.64 0.62 -10.06
CA CYS A 31 4.00 -0.01 -11.21
C CYS A 31 2.53 -0.29 -10.85
N GLN A 32 1.64 0.58 -11.30
CA GLN A 32 0.19 0.49 -11.09
C GLN A 32 -0.57 0.15 -12.39
N ASP A 33 0.11 -0.50 -13.33
CA ASP A 33 -0.45 -0.97 -14.59
C ASP A 33 -0.50 -2.49 -14.59
N LYS A 34 -1.71 -3.05 -14.57
CA LYS A 34 -1.93 -4.51 -14.58
C LYS A 34 -1.29 -5.21 -15.78
N ASN A 35 -1.18 -4.55 -16.93
CA ASN A 35 -0.60 -5.16 -18.13
C ASN A 35 0.93 -5.26 -18.01
N LEU A 36 1.58 -4.27 -17.41
CA LEU A 36 2.99 -4.33 -17.09
C LEU A 36 3.27 -5.39 -16.01
N VAL A 37 2.42 -5.50 -14.99
CA VAL A 37 2.52 -6.53 -13.93
C VAL A 37 2.40 -7.94 -14.54
N LYS A 38 1.56 -8.16 -15.56
CA LYS A 38 1.43 -9.44 -16.27
C LYS A 38 2.74 -9.92 -16.92
N SER A 39 3.69 -9.02 -17.19
CA SER A 39 5.03 -9.42 -17.67
C SER A 39 5.88 -10.10 -16.58
N LEU A 40 5.40 -10.15 -15.36
CA LEU A 40 6.03 -10.73 -14.17
C LEU A 40 5.17 -11.90 -13.69
N PRO A 41 5.31 -13.10 -14.25
CA PRO A 41 4.31 -14.18 -14.11
C PRO A 41 4.09 -14.66 -12.67
N ASN A 42 5.14 -14.73 -11.83
CA ASN A 42 4.98 -15.16 -10.43
C ASN A 42 4.33 -14.08 -9.57
N ILE A 43 4.69 -12.82 -9.78
CA ILE A 43 4.09 -11.66 -9.12
C ILE A 43 2.63 -11.53 -9.56
N SER A 44 2.34 -11.65 -10.86
CA SER A 44 0.97 -11.61 -11.40
C SER A 44 0.10 -12.71 -10.78
N THR A 45 0.60 -13.95 -10.73
CA THR A 45 -0.11 -15.08 -10.11
C THR A 45 -0.44 -14.81 -8.63
N LEU A 46 0.51 -14.24 -7.89
CA LEU A 46 0.27 -13.87 -6.49
C LEU A 46 -0.79 -12.77 -6.37
N ILE A 47 -0.69 -11.73 -7.19
CA ILE A 47 -1.66 -10.61 -7.20
C ILE A 47 -3.05 -11.15 -7.59
N ASP A 48 -3.15 -12.01 -8.58
CA ASP A 48 -4.43 -12.63 -8.99
C ASP A 48 -5.05 -13.45 -7.85
N TYR A 49 -4.22 -14.20 -7.10
CA TYR A 49 -4.69 -14.92 -5.91
C TYR A 49 -5.18 -13.97 -4.81
N LEU A 50 -4.43 -12.92 -4.49
CA LEU A 50 -4.79 -11.93 -3.47
C LEU A 50 -6.01 -11.09 -3.90
N ASN A 51 -6.25 -10.94 -5.21
CA ASN A 51 -7.42 -10.27 -5.78
C ASN A 51 -8.59 -11.22 -6.08
N SER A 52 -8.49 -12.51 -5.74
CA SER A 52 -9.56 -13.48 -5.96
C SER A 52 -10.75 -13.27 -5.02
N ASP A 53 -11.93 -13.68 -5.46
CA ASP A 53 -13.15 -13.66 -4.64
C ASP A 53 -12.97 -14.50 -3.36
N TYR A 54 -12.20 -15.61 -3.44
CA TYR A 54 -11.86 -16.40 -2.27
C TYR A 54 -11.11 -15.57 -1.22
N PHE A 55 -10.06 -14.86 -1.63
CA PHE A 55 -9.27 -14.04 -0.70
C PHE A 55 -10.05 -12.83 -0.19
N CYS A 56 -10.89 -12.20 -1.02
CA CYS A 56 -11.83 -11.15 -0.59
C CYS A 56 -12.78 -11.66 0.50
N ASN A 57 -13.31 -12.88 0.38
CA ASN A 57 -14.15 -13.49 1.40
C ASN A 57 -13.39 -13.77 2.71
N VAL A 58 -12.13 -14.19 2.63
CA VAL A 58 -11.25 -14.34 3.81
C VAL A 58 -11.10 -12.99 4.51
N LEU A 59 -10.77 -11.92 3.80
CA LEU A 59 -10.64 -10.58 4.37
C LEU A 59 -11.98 -10.07 4.93
N SER A 60 -13.09 -10.28 4.21
CA SER A 60 -14.44 -9.93 4.69
C SER A 60 -14.74 -10.55 6.04
N SER A 61 -14.40 -11.83 6.21
CA SER A 61 -14.60 -12.54 7.47
C SER A 61 -13.69 -12.00 8.59
N MET A 62 -12.40 -11.78 8.27
CA MET A 62 -11.40 -11.32 9.25
C MET A 62 -11.71 -9.90 9.77
N PHE A 63 -12.08 -9.00 8.88
CA PHE A 63 -12.33 -7.57 9.20
C PHE A 63 -13.81 -7.29 9.52
N LYS A 64 -14.70 -8.28 9.39
CA LYS A 64 -16.15 -8.12 9.53
C LYS A 64 -16.72 -7.03 8.60
N ILE A 65 -16.16 -6.91 7.41
CA ILE A 65 -16.60 -6.02 6.35
C ILE A 65 -17.17 -6.90 5.23
N PRO A 66 -18.51 -6.99 5.07
CA PRO A 66 -19.10 -7.84 4.05
C PRO A 66 -18.87 -7.28 2.64
N ASN A 67 -18.99 -8.16 1.63
CA ASN A 67 -19.01 -7.80 0.21
C ASN A 67 -17.75 -7.07 -0.27
N LEU A 68 -16.57 -7.38 0.29
CA LEU A 68 -15.32 -6.84 -0.21
C LEU A 68 -15.04 -7.32 -1.64
N VAL A 69 -14.63 -6.40 -2.48
CA VAL A 69 -14.12 -6.65 -3.84
C VAL A 69 -12.73 -6.04 -4.00
N SER A 70 -11.89 -6.65 -4.82
CA SER A 70 -10.56 -6.16 -5.11
C SER A 70 -10.55 -5.15 -6.27
N ASP A 71 -9.57 -4.23 -6.28
CA ASP A 71 -9.26 -3.42 -7.45
C ASP A 71 -8.34 -4.20 -8.40
N LYS A 72 -8.92 -4.71 -9.49
CA LYS A 72 -8.17 -5.46 -10.53
C LYS A 72 -7.40 -4.57 -11.49
N GLU A 73 -7.61 -3.25 -11.45
CA GLU A 73 -6.89 -2.28 -12.29
C GLU A 73 -5.63 -1.75 -11.58
N LEU A 74 -5.44 -2.04 -10.29
CA LEU A 74 -4.31 -1.62 -9.46
C LEU A 74 -4.17 -0.09 -9.32
N ALA A 75 -5.28 0.64 -9.32
CA ALA A 75 -5.27 2.10 -9.19
C ALA A 75 -4.61 2.56 -7.87
N GLY A 76 -3.45 3.21 -7.97
CA GLY A 76 -2.62 3.62 -6.83
C GLY A 76 -1.90 2.48 -6.09
N GLY A 77 -2.18 1.22 -6.48
CA GLY A 77 -1.58 0.00 -5.92
C GLY A 77 -0.46 -0.59 -6.78
N GLY A 78 -0.37 -1.92 -6.80
CA GLY A 78 0.64 -2.66 -7.58
C GLY A 78 2.00 -2.73 -6.89
N LEU A 79 3.09 -2.59 -7.65
CA LEU A 79 4.46 -2.67 -7.13
C LEU A 79 4.95 -1.31 -6.67
N HIS A 80 5.59 -1.29 -5.51
CA HIS A 80 6.20 -0.09 -4.95
C HIS A 80 7.66 -0.37 -4.62
N MET A 81 8.55 0.56 -4.99
CA MET A 81 9.96 0.50 -4.67
C MET A 81 10.48 1.86 -4.18
N ILE A 82 11.18 1.85 -3.05
CA ILE A 82 11.69 3.05 -2.39
C ILE A 82 13.15 2.83 -2.05
N GLY A 83 14.01 3.73 -2.55
CA GLY A 83 15.43 3.70 -2.31
C GLY A 83 15.88 4.68 -1.22
N ASN A 84 17.19 4.86 -1.13
CA ASN A 84 17.78 5.81 -0.19
C ASN A 84 17.24 7.23 -0.36
N GLY A 85 16.89 7.89 0.75
CA GLY A 85 16.26 9.21 0.77
C GLY A 85 14.74 9.19 0.50
N GLY A 86 14.18 8.07 0.06
CA GLY A 86 12.74 7.97 -0.25
C GLY A 86 11.87 7.95 0.99
N PHE A 87 10.68 8.50 0.89
CA PHE A 87 9.70 8.60 1.97
C PHE A 87 8.27 8.69 1.41
N LEU A 88 7.30 8.59 2.29
CA LEU A 88 5.91 8.87 2.04
C LEU A 88 5.32 9.58 3.27
N LYS A 89 4.90 10.83 3.11
CA LYS A 89 4.26 11.59 4.20
C LYS A 89 3.12 10.80 4.83
N VAL A 90 2.84 11.11 6.08
CA VAL A 90 1.63 10.63 6.74
C VAL A 90 0.41 11.17 5.99
N HIS A 91 -0.55 10.31 5.72
CA HIS A 91 -1.72 10.67 4.91
C HIS A 91 -2.93 9.79 5.26
N ALA A 92 -4.09 10.29 4.91
CA ALA A 92 -5.27 9.45 4.69
C ALA A 92 -5.38 9.19 3.18
N ASP A 93 -5.62 7.94 2.80
CA ASP A 93 -5.73 7.54 1.40
C ASP A 93 -6.94 8.16 0.70
N PHE A 94 -6.88 8.32 -0.63
CA PHE A 94 -8.09 8.52 -1.41
C PHE A 94 -9.09 7.39 -1.13
N ASN A 95 -10.35 7.72 -1.09
CA ASN A 95 -11.39 6.77 -0.67
C ASN A 95 -12.23 6.18 -1.81
N GLN A 96 -12.08 6.68 -3.04
CA GLN A 96 -12.72 6.15 -4.24
C GLN A 96 -11.74 6.22 -5.41
N ALA A 97 -11.52 5.10 -6.10
CA ALA A 97 -10.75 5.08 -7.34
C ALA A 97 -11.64 5.47 -8.54
N ASP A 98 -11.07 6.18 -9.52
CA ASP A 98 -11.81 6.52 -10.74
C ASP A 98 -12.18 5.27 -11.56
N THR A 99 -11.43 4.17 -11.40
CA THR A 99 -11.72 2.85 -11.96
C THR A 99 -12.88 2.13 -11.26
N MET A 100 -13.28 2.60 -10.07
CA MET A 100 -14.34 2.03 -9.23
C MET A 100 -15.20 3.14 -8.59
N PRO A 101 -15.90 3.98 -9.39
CA PRO A 101 -16.53 5.21 -8.89
C PRO A 101 -17.67 4.98 -7.89
N ASP A 102 -18.31 3.80 -7.94
CA ASP A 102 -19.42 3.44 -7.04
C ASP A 102 -18.96 2.66 -5.80
N TYR A 103 -17.65 2.57 -5.57
CA TYR A 103 -17.09 1.78 -4.48
C TYR A 103 -16.22 2.63 -3.57
N HIS A 104 -16.27 2.29 -2.28
CA HIS A 104 -15.50 2.94 -1.22
C HIS A 104 -14.35 2.04 -0.78
N ARG A 105 -13.15 2.60 -0.73
CA ARG A 105 -11.96 1.88 -0.26
C ARG A 105 -12.09 1.55 1.22
N ARG A 106 -11.85 0.29 1.57
CA ARG A 106 -12.02 -0.22 2.93
C ARG A 106 -10.72 -0.74 3.53
N LEU A 107 -9.94 -1.49 2.75
CA LEU A 107 -8.72 -2.11 3.24
C LEU A 107 -7.54 -1.81 2.33
N ASN A 108 -6.39 -1.61 2.96
CA ASN A 108 -5.08 -1.72 2.34
C ASN A 108 -4.42 -3.03 2.76
N LEU A 109 -3.86 -3.73 1.79
CA LEU A 109 -2.95 -4.84 2.01
C LEU A 109 -1.59 -4.47 1.46
N ILE A 110 -0.54 -4.62 2.26
CA ILE A 110 0.85 -4.40 1.86
C ILE A 110 1.65 -5.67 2.16
N LEU A 111 2.20 -6.29 1.12
CA LEU A 111 3.13 -7.40 1.25
C LEU A 111 4.56 -6.90 1.00
N TYR A 112 5.43 -7.03 2.00
CA TYR A 112 6.83 -6.61 1.89
C TYR A 112 7.70 -7.71 1.29
N LEU A 113 8.61 -7.29 0.40
CA LEU A 113 9.51 -8.15 -0.37
C LEU A 113 10.97 -7.65 -0.29
N SER A 114 11.30 -6.79 0.68
CA SER A 114 12.66 -6.24 0.85
C SER A 114 13.65 -7.37 1.16
N ASP A 115 14.77 -7.43 0.42
CA ASP A 115 15.72 -8.54 0.54
C ASP A 115 16.42 -8.56 1.90
N ILE A 116 16.86 -7.39 2.35
CA ILE A 116 17.52 -7.17 3.64
C ILE A 116 16.88 -5.94 4.26
N TRP A 117 16.54 -6.01 5.55
CA TRP A 117 16.06 -4.84 6.29
C TRP A 117 16.61 -4.82 7.70
N HIS A 118 17.07 -3.66 8.14
CA HIS A 118 17.59 -3.41 9.49
C HIS A 118 16.87 -2.21 10.11
N VAL A 119 16.72 -2.22 11.42
CA VAL A 119 16.06 -1.16 12.21
C VAL A 119 16.56 0.25 11.85
N GLY A 120 17.87 0.41 11.62
CA GLY A 120 18.47 1.71 11.27
C GLY A 120 18.16 2.21 9.86
N PHE A 121 17.49 1.42 9.01
CA PHE A 121 17.16 1.80 7.64
C PHE A 121 15.94 2.71 7.55
N ASN A 122 15.18 2.93 8.62
CA ASN A 122 13.89 3.63 8.61
C ASN A 122 12.86 2.95 7.67
N GLY A 123 11.87 3.71 7.17
CA GLY A 123 10.90 3.19 6.20
C GLY A 123 9.85 2.24 6.78
N ASN A 124 9.75 2.16 8.11
CA ASN A 124 8.67 1.45 8.77
C ASN A 124 7.32 2.06 8.37
N LEU A 125 6.32 1.22 8.15
CA LEU A 125 4.94 1.69 8.06
C LEU A 125 4.52 2.16 9.46
N GLU A 126 4.17 3.42 9.57
CA GLU A 126 3.62 4.01 10.78
C GLU A 126 2.11 4.19 10.63
N LEU A 127 1.34 3.71 11.63
CA LEU A 127 -0.08 4.00 11.78
C LEU A 127 -0.23 5.02 12.90
N TRP A 128 -0.82 6.16 12.57
CA TRP A 128 -0.92 7.32 13.46
C TRP A 128 -2.30 7.44 14.10
N ASP A 129 -2.37 8.11 15.23
CA ASP A 129 -3.66 8.48 15.82
C ASP A 129 -4.37 9.56 14.99
N THR A 130 -5.68 9.69 15.20
CA THR A 130 -6.51 10.66 14.46
C THR A 130 -6.07 12.12 14.69
N ASN A 131 -5.44 12.42 15.83
CA ASN A 131 -4.96 13.75 16.16
C ASN A 131 -3.54 14.04 15.66
N LEU A 132 -2.88 13.08 15.01
CA LEU A 132 -1.50 13.17 14.50
C LEU A 132 -0.45 13.49 15.60
N THR A 133 -0.70 13.03 16.82
CA THR A 133 0.19 13.29 17.95
C THR A 133 1.31 12.26 18.05
N GLU A 134 1.03 11.00 17.69
CA GLU A 134 2.02 9.93 17.73
C GLU A 134 1.69 8.77 16.78
N ALA A 135 2.71 8.09 16.32
CA ALA A 135 2.58 6.80 15.65
C ALA A 135 2.26 5.71 16.70
N LYS A 136 1.06 5.16 16.66
CA LYS A 136 0.62 4.10 17.57
C LYS A 136 1.22 2.74 17.23
N VAL A 137 1.53 2.52 15.95
CA VAL A 137 2.12 1.26 15.47
C VAL A 137 3.22 1.60 14.48
N SER A 138 4.35 0.89 14.59
CA SER A 138 5.47 0.99 13.65
C SER A 138 5.87 -0.42 13.19
N ILE A 139 5.78 -0.66 11.88
CA ILE A 139 5.92 -1.98 11.26
C ILE A 139 7.10 -1.98 10.30
N GLU A 140 8.10 -2.80 10.57
CA GLU A 140 9.26 -2.97 9.70
C GLU A 140 8.90 -3.66 8.38
N PRO A 141 9.40 -3.19 7.23
CA PRO A 141 9.10 -3.75 5.91
C PRO A 141 9.98 -4.96 5.56
N ILE A 142 10.03 -5.95 6.46
CA ILE A 142 10.81 -7.18 6.25
C ILE A 142 10.10 -8.13 5.27
N ALA A 143 10.88 -8.88 4.51
CA ALA A 143 10.35 -9.83 3.54
C ALA A 143 9.35 -10.82 4.16
N ASN A 144 8.32 -11.17 3.37
CA ASN A 144 7.23 -12.07 3.76
C ASN A 144 6.31 -11.54 4.88
N ARG A 145 6.41 -10.28 5.27
CA ARG A 145 5.43 -9.64 6.16
C ARG A 145 4.29 -9.07 5.34
N MET A 146 3.09 -9.50 5.65
CA MET A 146 1.86 -8.95 5.11
C MET A 146 1.18 -8.10 6.19
N VAL A 147 0.80 -6.89 5.84
CA VAL A 147 0.03 -5.97 6.69
C VAL A 147 -1.28 -5.67 6.00
N CYS A 148 -2.39 -5.82 6.70
CA CYS A 148 -3.69 -5.41 6.23
C CYS A 148 -4.36 -4.54 7.29
N PHE A 149 -4.92 -3.40 6.90
CA PHE A 149 -5.58 -2.47 7.81
C PHE A 149 -6.77 -1.79 7.17
N ASN A 150 -7.75 -1.41 8.01
CA ASN A 150 -8.93 -0.67 7.59
C ASN A 150 -8.57 0.80 7.35
N THR A 151 -8.84 1.32 6.17
CA THR A 151 -8.58 2.72 5.80
C THR A 151 -9.71 3.66 6.16
N GLN A 152 -10.92 3.12 6.39
CA GLN A 152 -12.11 3.88 6.78
C GLN A 152 -12.87 3.13 7.89
N PRO A 153 -12.32 3.03 9.12
CA PRO A 153 -13.04 2.49 10.26
C PRO A 153 -14.25 3.37 10.57
N ASP A 154 -15.32 2.76 11.08
CA ASP A 154 -16.54 3.50 11.43
C ASP A 154 -16.27 4.56 12.52
N GLY A 155 -17.03 5.67 12.47
CA GLY A 155 -16.93 6.78 13.42
C GLY A 155 -15.91 7.85 13.03
N ASP A 156 -15.32 8.47 14.03
CA ASP A 156 -14.45 9.64 13.88
C ASP A 156 -12.95 9.29 13.78
N VAL A 157 -12.64 8.01 13.59
CA VAL A 157 -11.26 7.54 13.47
C VAL A 157 -10.77 7.73 12.05
N ILE A 158 -9.65 8.44 11.89
CA ILE A 158 -8.97 8.60 10.59
C ILE A 158 -7.74 7.69 10.59
N ALA A 159 -7.65 6.82 9.59
CA ALA A 159 -6.56 5.87 9.46
C ALA A 159 -5.32 6.50 8.81
N TYR A 160 -4.75 7.49 9.48
CA TYR A 160 -3.50 8.11 9.04
C TYR A 160 -2.35 7.12 9.06
N HIS A 161 -1.58 7.08 7.99
CA HIS A 161 -0.43 6.20 7.88
C HIS A 161 0.61 6.74 6.89
N GLY A 162 1.84 6.21 6.97
CA GLY A 162 2.93 6.60 6.09
C GLY A 162 4.25 6.00 6.53
N HIS A 163 5.34 6.49 5.97
CA HIS A 163 6.71 6.30 6.45
C HIS A 163 7.46 7.61 6.24
N PRO A 164 7.20 8.61 7.09
CA PRO A 164 7.66 9.98 6.88
C PRO A 164 9.19 10.12 7.04
N LYS A 165 9.83 9.23 7.77
CA LYS A 165 11.28 9.23 7.93
C LYS A 165 11.95 8.71 6.67
N PRO A 166 12.86 9.50 6.02
CA PRO A 166 13.56 9.04 4.83
C PRO A 166 14.29 7.70 5.05
N VAL A 167 14.15 6.82 4.08
CA VAL A 167 14.85 5.53 4.05
C VAL A 167 16.35 5.75 3.97
N LYS A 168 17.12 5.04 4.79
CA LYS A 168 18.59 5.11 4.87
C LYS A 168 19.18 3.74 4.55
N VAL A 169 19.35 3.46 3.27
CA VAL A 169 19.86 2.17 2.79
C VAL A 169 21.11 2.33 1.94
N PRO A 170 21.99 1.31 1.90
CA PRO A 170 23.08 1.25 0.94
C PRO A 170 22.59 1.27 -0.52
N ASN A 171 23.46 1.62 -1.45
CA ASN A 171 23.17 1.53 -2.88
C ASN A 171 22.77 0.09 -3.26
N GLY A 172 21.73 -0.04 -4.07
CA GLY A 172 21.19 -1.32 -4.50
C GLY A 172 20.20 -1.99 -3.52
N VAL A 173 20.06 -1.44 -2.32
CA VAL A 173 19.04 -1.90 -1.35
C VAL A 173 17.78 -1.03 -1.49
N TYR A 174 16.62 -1.68 -1.51
CA TYR A 174 15.32 -1.02 -1.69
C TYR A 174 14.27 -1.60 -0.74
N ARG A 175 13.38 -0.73 -0.27
CA ARG A 175 12.11 -1.12 0.33
C ARG A 175 11.17 -1.51 -0.81
N LYS A 176 10.85 -2.80 -0.89
CA LYS A 176 10.02 -3.39 -1.94
C LYS A 176 8.71 -3.85 -1.35
N SER A 177 7.60 -3.58 -2.03
CA SER A 177 6.28 -4.07 -1.61
C SER A 177 5.31 -4.22 -2.77
N ILE A 178 4.28 -5.04 -2.55
CA ILE A 178 3.05 -5.09 -3.33
C ILE A 178 1.96 -4.47 -2.46
N ALA A 179 1.22 -3.51 -3.01
CA ALA A 179 0.08 -2.88 -2.36
C ALA A 179 -1.21 -3.19 -3.12
N LEU A 180 -2.24 -3.65 -2.42
CA LEU A 180 -3.54 -3.98 -2.99
C LEU A 180 -4.65 -3.37 -2.16
N TYR A 181 -5.76 -2.99 -2.81
CA TYR A 181 -6.84 -2.28 -2.19
C TYR A 181 -8.16 -2.99 -2.38
N TYR A 182 -8.99 -2.97 -1.32
CA TYR A 182 -10.28 -3.65 -1.32
C TYR A 182 -11.38 -2.66 -0.97
N TYR A 183 -12.51 -2.81 -1.62
CA TYR A 183 -13.59 -1.85 -1.66
C TYR A 183 -14.93 -2.51 -1.33
N THR A 184 -15.92 -1.69 -0.93
CA THR A 184 -17.32 -2.08 -0.85
C THR A 184 -18.19 -1.08 -1.60
N LYS A 185 -19.39 -1.51 -2.06
CA LYS A 185 -20.40 -0.57 -2.55
C LYS A 185 -21.00 0.27 -1.43
N GLU A 186 -21.14 -0.36 -0.28
CA GLU A 186 -21.69 0.31 0.91
C GLU A 186 -20.69 1.39 1.37
N LYS A 187 -21.20 2.61 1.48
CA LYS A 187 -20.44 3.75 2.03
C LYS A 187 -20.16 3.49 3.51
N PRO A 188 -18.89 3.58 3.97
CA PRO A 188 -18.58 3.42 5.38
C PRO A 188 -19.17 4.57 6.21
N ASN A 189 -19.54 4.28 7.43
CA ASN A 189 -19.94 5.31 8.40
C ASN A 189 -18.70 5.94 9.04
N ASN A 190 -17.94 6.70 8.26
CA ASN A 190 -16.69 7.35 8.66
C ASN A 190 -16.72 8.83 8.38
N ILE A 191 -16.06 9.64 9.21
CA ILE A 191 -15.99 11.10 9.07
C ILE A 191 -15.40 11.55 7.72
N LEU A 192 -14.53 10.74 7.09
CA LEU A 192 -13.95 10.99 5.77
C LEU A 192 -14.63 10.16 4.66
N SER A 193 -15.90 9.78 4.80
CA SER A 193 -16.57 8.93 3.81
C SER A 193 -16.99 9.66 2.52
N ASP A 194 -17.03 10.99 2.49
CA ASP A 194 -17.24 11.74 1.26
C ASP A 194 -16.01 11.66 0.35
N LYS A 195 -16.23 11.67 -0.99
CA LYS A 195 -15.15 11.50 -1.96
C LYS A 195 -14.05 12.53 -1.77
N HIS A 196 -12.82 12.04 -1.59
CA HIS A 196 -11.62 12.87 -1.50
C HIS A 196 -10.42 12.16 -2.12
N GLY A 197 -9.42 12.93 -2.53
CA GLY A 197 -8.09 12.44 -2.89
C GLY A 197 -7.25 12.10 -1.66
N THR A 198 -5.99 11.72 -1.87
CA THR A 198 -5.04 11.52 -0.76
C THR A 198 -4.82 12.83 0.00
N LEU A 199 -5.01 12.79 1.30
CA LEU A 199 -4.85 13.92 2.21
C LEU A 199 -3.52 13.80 2.96
N TYR A 200 -2.51 14.55 2.54
CA TYR A 200 -1.19 14.56 3.15
C TYR A 200 -1.14 15.48 4.36
N MET A 201 -0.47 15.00 5.41
CA MET A 201 -0.36 15.69 6.70
C MET A 201 1.09 15.92 7.07
N ASP A 202 1.39 17.11 7.60
CA ASP A 202 2.67 17.38 8.23
C ASP A 202 2.61 16.91 9.68
N VAL A 203 3.52 16.01 10.04
CA VAL A 203 3.71 15.53 11.41
C VAL A 203 5.05 16.06 11.92
N LEU A 204 5.07 16.59 13.13
CA LEU A 204 6.23 17.20 13.75
C LEU A 204 7.31 16.20 14.15
#